data_01f7d8800b382739a8f002174dd039fc
#
_entry.id   01f7d8800b382739a8f002174dd039fc
#
_cell.length_a   1.000
_cell.length_b   1.000
_cell.length_c   1.000
_cell.angle_alpha   90.00
_cell.angle_beta   90.00
_cell.angle_gamma   90.00
#
_symmetry.space_group_name_H-M   'P 1'
#
loop_
_entity.id
_entity.type
_entity.pdbx_description
1 polymer ?
#
loop_
_entity_poly.entity_id
_entity_poly.type
_entity_poly.pdbx_seq_one_letter_code
_entity_poly.pdbx_strand_id
1 'polypeptide(L)'
;MAAITVAAKGAGMTLAAASGGGDTVASVPGKAGGCQVDGTPVLVVAVGATPTTVTIDGVAQTAVTSKTVVYPLSSGVYPRSVAVTYDQVTSVTVGAQVL
;
A
#
# COMPACT_ATOMS: atom_id res chain seq x y z
N MET A 1 14.44 -2.74 1.73
CA MET A 1 13.28 -2.03 1.15
C MET A 1 12.92 -2.67 -0.18
N ALA A 2 11.67 -3.02 -0.37
CA ALA A 2 11.18 -3.65 -1.58
C ALA A 2 10.26 -2.68 -2.34
N ALA A 3 10.15 -2.87 -3.65
CA ALA A 3 9.20 -2.14 -4.47
C ALA A 3 7.90 -2.93 -4.56
N ILE A 4 6.79 -2.26 -4.31
CA ILE A 4 5.45 -2.83 -4.47
C ILE A 4 4.86 -2.30 -5.78
N THR A 5 4.47 -3.21 -6.66
CA THR A 5 3.84 -2.82 -7.92
C THR A 5 2.33 -2.72 -7.73
N VAL A 6 1.75 -1.63 -8.23
CA VAL A 6 0.29 -1.46 -8.20
C VAL A 6 -0.34 -2.30 -9.30
N ALA A 7 -1.15 -3.28 -8.92
CA ALA A 7 -1.86 -4.13 -9.87
C ALA A 7 -2.98 -3.32 -10.54
N ALA A 8 -3.16 -3.52 -11.83
CA ALA A 8 -4.22 -2.86 -12.58
C ALA A 8 -5.60 -3.34 -12.10
N LYS A 9 -6.61 -2.50 -12.31
CA LYS A 9 -7.99 -2.85 -11.99
C LYS A 9 -8.40 -4.14 -12.71
N GLY A 10 -8.94 -5.08 -11.96
CA GLY A 10 -9.35 -6.38 -12.49
C GLY A 10 -8.22 -7.40 -12.60
N ALA A 11 -6.96 -7.00 -12.43
CA ALA A 11 -5.86 -7.94 -12.37
C ALA A 11 -5.76 -8.53 -10.96
N GLY A 12 -5.33 -9.76 -10.85
CA GLY A 12 -5.11 -10.38 -9.54
C GLY A 12 -3.96 -9.70 -8.81
N MET A 13 -4.17 -9.42 -7.52
CA MET A 13 -3.12 -8.88 -6.67
C MET A 13 -2.55 -10.00 -5.81
N THR A 14 -1.22 -10.02 -5.67
CA THR A 14 -0.53 -10.95 -4.78
C THR A 14 0.05 -10.17 -3.60
N LEU A 15 -0.22 -10.63 -2.38
CA LEU A 15 0.41 -10.11 -1.19
C LEU A 15 1.79 -10.73 -1.01
N ALA A 16 2.77 -9.91 -0.66
CA ALA A 16 4.13 -10.34 -0.38
C ALA A 16 4.53 -9.92 1.03
N ALA A 17 5.52 -10.59 1.61
CA ALA A 17 5.98 -10.26 2.94
C ALA A 17 6.46 -8.81 3.02
N ALA A 18 6.04 -8.10 4.06
CA ALA A 18 6.49 -6.74 4.32
C ALA A 18 7.97 -6.74 4.68
N SER A 19 8.68 -5.70 4.26
CA SER A 19 10.11 -5.55 4.52
C SER A 19 10.37 -4.77 5.80
N GLY A 20 11.27 -5.26 6.64
CA GLY A 20 11.60 -4.62 7.91
C GLY A 20 12.13 -3.19 7.77
N GLY A 21 12.79 -2.88 6.66
CA GLY A 21 13.27 -1.53 6.35
C GLY A 21 12.24 -0.65 5.64
N GLY A 22 11.03 -1.14 5.48
CA GLY A 22 9.97 -0.45 4.74
C GLY A 22 9.88 -0.88 3.28
N ASP A 23 8.80 -0.49 2.65
CA ASP A 23 8.54 -0.75 1.24
C ASP A 23 8.21 0.55 0.52
N THR A 24 8.31 0.54 -0.80
CA THR A 24 7.93 1.67 -1.63
C THR A 24 6.90 1.21 -2.64
N VAL A 25 5.74 1.87 -2.66
CA VAL A 25 4.76 1.65 -3.71
C VAL A 25 5.16 2.54 -4.88
N ALA A 26 5.73 1.93 -5.91
CA ALA A 26 6.22 2.66 -7.06
C ALA A 26 5.09 3.03 -8.01
N SER A 27 5.15 4.22 -8.59
CA SER A 27 4.25 4.65 -9.65
C SER A 27 2.77 4.58 -9.28
N VAL A 28 2.43 5.07 -8.08
CA VAL A 28 1.01 5.23 -7.71
C VAL A 28 0.36 6.18 -8.71
N PRO A 29 -0.70 5.73 -9.41
CA PRO A 29 -1.32 6.56 -10.46
C PRO A 29 -1.87 7.88 -9.92
N GLY A 30 -1.68 8.94 -10.68
CA GLY A 30 -2.24 10.25 -10.39
C GLY A 30 -3.40 10.59 -11.32
N LYS A 31 -3.91 11.81 -11.19
CA LYS A 31 -5.04 12.33 -11.97
C LYS A 31 -4.58 13.40 -12.95
N ALA A 32 -3.39 13.24 -13.52
CA ALA A 32 -2.80 14.27 -14.37
C ALA A 32 -3.60 14.52 -15.64
N GLY A 33 -3.73 15.80 -16.03
CA GLY A 33 -4.34 16.16 -17.30
C GLY A 33 -5.80 15.78 -17.44
N GLY A 34 -6.51 15.59 -16.35
CA GLY A 34 -7.88 15.11 -16.39
C GLY A 34 -8.02 13.63 -16.69
N CYS A 35 -6.91 12.96 -16.99
CA CYS A 35 -6.90 11.50 -17.15
C CYS A 35 -6.97 10.85 -15.79
N GLN A 36 -7.97 10.02 -15.61
CA GLN A 36 -8.19 9.30 -14.37
C GLN A 36 -7.68 7.88 -14.50
N VAL A 37 -7.13 7.34 -13.41
CA VAL A 37 -7.07 5.89 -13.34
C VAL A 37 -8.50 5.38 -13.24
N ASP A 38 -8.72 4.18 -13.73
CA ASP A 38 -10.05 3.59 -13.72
C ASP A 38 -10.28 2.94 -12.36
N GLY A 39 -10.44 3.78 -11.36
CA GLY A 39 -10.63 3.37 -9.98
C GLY A 39 -9.67 4.06 -9.02
N THR A 40 -9.62 3.60 -7.79
CA THR A 40 -8.79 4.16 -6.73
C THR A 40 -7.61 3.25 -6.42
N PRO A 41 -6.36 3.74 -6.48
CA PRO A 41 -5.23 2.95 -6.02
C PRO A 41 -5.29 2.78 -4.50
N VAL A 42 -5.09 1.55 -4.03
CA VAL A 42 -5.12 1.24 -2.60
C VAL A 42 -3.95 0.35 -2.20
N LEU A 43 -3.54 0.47 -0.95
CA LEU A 43 -2.60 -0.43 -0.31
C LEU A 43 -3.40 -1.43 0.53
N VAL A 44 -3.14 -2.71 0.36
CA VAL A 44 -3.78 -3.77 1.13
C VAL A 44 -2.74 -4.37 2.06
N VAL A 45 -3.02 -4.37 3.35
CA VAL A 45 -2.12 -4.91 4.37
C VAL A 45 -2.85 -5.98 5.16
N ALA A 46 -2.32 -7.19 5.16
CA ALA A 46 -2.84 -8.29 5.97
C ALA A 46 -1.92 -8.48 7.18
N VAL A 47 -2.49 -8.40 8.36
CA VAL A 47 -1.76 -8.44 9.63
C VAL A 47 -2.19 -9.67 10.41
N GLY A 48 -1.20 -10.42 10.94
CA GLY A 48 -1.43 -11.57 11.79
C GLY A 48 -1.70 -11.19 13.25
N ALA A 49 -1.34 -12.09 14.18
CA ALA A 49 -1.65 -11.93 15.60
C ALA A 49 -0.85 -10.85 16.31
N THR A 50 0.26 -10.40 15.74
CA THR A 50 1.07 -9.34 16.34
C THR A 50 0.59 -7.97 15.87
N PRO A 51 0.21 -7.06 16.78
CA PRO A 51 -0.24 -5.73 16.38
C PRO A 51 0.80 -4.99 15.56
N THR A 52 0.36 -4.32 14.51
CA THR A 52 1.25 -3.62 13.58
C THR A 52 0.68 -2.25 13.26
N THR A 53 1.51 -1.23 13.39
CA THR A 53 1.19 0.12 12.94
C THR A 53 1.85 0.36 11.60
N VAL A 54 1.06 0.67 10.61
CA VAL A 54 1.54 0.99 9.25
C VAL A 54 1.64 2.49 9.13
N THR A 55 2.78 2.98 8.65
CA THR A 55 2.98 4.39 8.36
C THR A 55 3.05 4.58 6.86
N ILE A 56 2.13 5.34 6.31
CA ILE A 56 2.02 5.57 4.88
C ILE A 56 2.36 7.03 4.60
N ASP A 57 3.37 7.25 3.79
CA ASP A 57 3.79 8.59 3.37
C ASP A 57 4.07 9.50 4.59
N GLY A 58 4.64 8.92 5.65
CA GLY A 58 4.97 9.63 6.88
C GLY A 58 3.81 9.78 7.86
N VAL A 59 2.62 9.28 7.54
CA VAL A 59 1.44 9.37 8.40
C VAL A 59 1.14 8.00 9.00
N ALA A 60 1.21 7.90 10.33
CA ALA A 60 0.92 6.65 11.03
C ALA A 60 -0.59 6.38 11.01
N GLN A 61 -0.94 5.14 10.70
CA GLN A 61 -2.32 4.67 10.72
C GLN A 61 -2.63 4.01 12.07
N THR A 62 -3.89 3.75 12.34
CA THR A 62 -4.28 3.03 13.55
C THR A 62 -3.72 1.60 13.53
N ALA A 63 -3.23 1.13 14.67
CA ALA A 63 -2.68 -0.23 14.78
C ALA A 63 -3.72 -1.28 14.40
N VAL A 64 -3.26 -2.33 13.73
CA VAL A 64 -4.10 -3.40 13.19
C VAL A 64 -3.63 -4.72 13.77
N THR A 65 -4.57 -5.60 14.10
CA THR A 65 -4.30 -6.95 14.60
C THR A 65 -5.29 -7.93 13.98
N SER A 66 -4.76 -9.03 13.47
CA SER A 66 -5.57 -10.17 12.98
C SER A 66 -6.63 -9.79 11.95
N LYS A 67 -6.30 -8.90 11.02
CA LYS A 67 -7.22 -8.55 9.93
C LYS A 67 -6.48 -7.96 8.74
N THR A 68 -7.19 -7.87 7.62
CA THR A 68 -6.72 -7.22 6.41
C THR A 68 -7.36 -5.83 6.33
N VAL A 69 -6.54 -4.83 6.07
CA VAL A 69 -6.99 -3.44 5.98
C VAL A 69 -6.61 -2.88 4.62
N VAL A 70 -7.48 -2.04 4.09
CA VAL A 70 -7.28 -1.35 2.81
C VAL A 70 -7.12 0.14 3.07
N TYR A 71 -6.01 0.71 2.59
CA TYR A 71 -5.72 2.13 2.74
C TYR A 71 -5.72 2.79 1.36
N PRO A 72 -6.48 3.87 1.16
CA PRO A 72 -6.42 4.58 -0.11
C PRO A 72 -5.05 5.27 -0.29
N LEU A 73 -4.52 5.21 -1.51
CA LEU A 73 -3.26 5.83 -1.87
C LEU A 73 -3.56 7.07 -2.71
N SER A 74 -3.60 8.22 -2.07
CA SER A 74 -3.79 9.48 -2.77
C SER A 74 -2.46 9.95 -3.33
N SER A 75 -2.35 10.03 -4.63
CA SER A 75 -1.12 10.43 -5.30
C SER A 75 -1.14 11.87 -5.82
N GLY A 76 -2.26 12.57 -5.74
CA GLY A 76 -2.38 13.91 -6.29
C GLY A 76 -2.51 13.90 -7.80
N VAL A 77 -1.93 14.90 -8.47
CA VAL A 77 -2.11 15.09 -9.92
C VAL A 77 -1.24 14.13 -10.73
N TYR A 78 0.01 13.93 -10.33
CA TYR A 78 0.97 13.13 -11.08
C TYR A 78 1.29 11.82 -10.37
N PRO A 79 1.66 10.77 -11.10
CA PRO A 79 2.14 9.53 -10.49
C PRO A 79 3.32 9.80 -9.57
N ARG A 80 3.40 9.08 -8.47
CA ARG A 80 4.52 9.19 -7.54
C ARG A 80 4.72 7.90 -6.76
N SER A 81 5.85 7.83 -6.08
CA SER A 81 6.13 6.74 -5.14
C SER A 81 5.62 7.11 -3.76
N VAL A 82 5.11 6.11 -3.05
CA VAL A 82 4.63 6.26 -1.67
C VAL A 82 5.45 5.34 -0.78
N ALA A 83 6.06 5.91 0.26
CA ALA A 83 6.82 5.14 1.22
C ALA A 83 5.88 4.53 2.27
N VAL A 84 6.10 3.26 2.60
CA VAL A 84 5.33 2.53 3.61
C VAL A 84 6.30 1.90 4.59
N THR A 85 6.13 2.18 5.87
CA THR A 85 6.95 1.59 6.92
C THR A 85 6.07 0.91 7.96
N TYR A 86 6.66 0.02 8.75
CA TYR A 86 5.95 -0.79 9.73
C TYR A 86 6.73 -0.79 11.03
N ASP A 87 6.03 -0.81 12.17
CA ASP A 87 6.68 -0.95 13.47
C ASP A 87 7.21 -2.37 13.70
N GLN A 88 6.62 -3.36 13.01
CA GLN A 88 7.14 -4.73 12.94
C GLN A 88 6.56 -5.41 11.70
N VAL A 89 7.15 -6.52 11.26
CA VAL A 89 6.76 -7.19 10.02
C VAL A 89 6.42 -8.68 10.20
N THR A 90 6.37 -9.18 11.43
CA THR A 90 6.01 -10.56 11.70
C THR A 90 4.58 -10.83 11.24
N SER A 91 4.40 -11.78 10.34
CA SER A 91 3.10 -12.14 9.76
C SER A 91 2.39 -10.96 9.10
N VAL A 92 3.13 -10.04 8.51
CA VAL A 92 2.57 -8.91 7.75
C VAL A 92 2.85 -9.13 6.28
N THR A 93 1.79 -9.07 5.47
CA THR A 93 1.90 -9.12 4.01
C THR A 93 1.24 -7.89 3.42
N VAL A 94 1.71 -7.46 2.26
CA VAL A 94 1.31 -6.20 1.67
C VAL A 94 1.22 -6.30 0.16
N GLY A 95 0.31 -5.56 -0.42
CA GLY A 95 0.18 -5.43 -1.86
C GLY A 95 -0.55 -4.14 -2.20
N ALA A 96 -0.61 -3.81 -3.47
CA ALA A 96 -1.31 -2.63 -3.95
C ALA A 96 -2.06 -2.93 -5.24
N GLN A 97 -3.21 -2.29 -5.41
CA GLN A 97 -4.01 -2.47 -6.61
C GLN A 97 -4.88 -1.24 -6.86
N VAL A 98 -5.43 -1.16 -8.06
CA VAL A 98 -6.48 -0.19 -8.40
C VAL A 98 -7.82 -0.89 -8.26
N LEU A 99 -8.69 -0.32 -7.44
CA LEU A 99 -10.05 -0.85 -7.25
C LEU A 99 -11.03 -0.28 -8.26
#